data_0843fc6db0a5034ff7715c77cc812734
#
_entry.id   0843fc6db0a5034ff7715c77cc812734
#
_cell.length_a   1.000
_cell.length_b   1.000
_cell.length_c   1.000
_cell.angle_alpha   90.00
_cell.angle_beta   90.00
_cell.angle_gamma   90.00
#
_symmetry.space_group_name_H-M   'P 1'
#
loop_
_entity.id
_entity.type
_entity.pdbx_description
1 polymer ?
#
loop_
_entity_poly.entity_id
_entity_poly.type
_entity_poly.pdbx_seq_one_letter_code
_entity_poly.pdbx_strand_id
1 'polypeptide(L)'
;DLEVPKGHTGEIIVKAAWVTKTYFNRKDVTHLAKIPDGETFWHRMGDVGKWDEQNRLWFCGRKNHRVVTHLETLFTIPCEALFNQHPDVRRSALVGKGSGNNREPVIIIEPENKNRVANNREDFIQELIEIAAASTHTRSIKKVLFYADFPVDVRHNAKIFREKLAAWAEKQ
;
A
#
# COMPACT_ATOMS: atom_id res chain seq x y z
N ASP A 1 -13.52 -21.11 -6.45
CA ASP A 1 -14.23 -19.91 -5.99
C ASP A 1 -13.29 -18.73 -5.96
N LEU A 2 -13.78 -17.60 -6.48
CA LEU A 2 -12.97 -16.39 -6.62
C LEU A 2 -13.34 -15.34 -5.57
N GLU A 3 -14.47 -15.50 -4.88
CA GLU A 3 -14.96 -14.54 -3.92
C GLU A 3 -14.41 -14.84 -2.52
N VAL A 4 -13.87 -13.81 -1.85
CA VAL A 4 -13.42 -13.93 -0.46
C VAL A 4 -14.55 -13.54 0.50
N PRO A 5 -14.64 -14.15 1.70
CA PRO A 5 -15.65 -13.79 2.70
C PRO A 5 -15.57 -12.33 3.10
N LYS A 6 -16.69 -11.75 3.54
CA LYS A 6 -16.72 -10.41 4.13
C LYS A 6 -15.69 -10.27 5.26
N GLY A 7 -15.13 -9.10 5.41
CA GLY A 7 -14.05 -8.83 6.35
C GLY A 7 -12.66 -9.23 5.87
N HIS A 8 -12.54 -10.09 4.84
CA HIS A 8 -11.27 -10.48 4.27
C HIS A 8 -10.89 -9.59 3.09
N THR A 9 -9.60 -9.31 2.95
CA THR A 9 -9.08 -8.50 1.85
C THR A 9 -8.83 -9.37 0.63
N GLY A 10 -9.47 -9.01 -0.49
CA GLY A 10 -9.31 -9.64 -1.80
C GLY A 10 -8.92 -8.65 -2.89
N GLU A 11 -8.57 -9.17 -4.07
CA GLU A 11 -8.38 -8.33 -5.25
C GLU A 11 -9.73 -7.85 -5.78
N ILE A 12 -9.84 -6.56 -6.05
CA ILE A 12 -11.05 -5.98 -6.64
C ILE A 12 -11.10 -6.34 -8.13
N ILE A 13 -12.16 -7.05 -8.50
CA ILE A 13 -12.48 -7.38 -9.88
C ILE A 13 -13.81 -6.76 -10.27
N VAL A 14 -13.95 -6.35 -11.54
CA VAL A 14 -15.17 -5.73 -12.05
C VAL A 14 -15.64 -6.39 -13.33
N LYS A 15 -16.96 -6.49 -13.50
CA LYS A 15 -17.61 -6.98 -14.70
C LYS A 15 -18.67 -5.98 -15.14
N ALA A 16 -18.47 -5.39 -16.33
CA ALA A 16 -19.42 -4.43 -16.90
C ALA A 16 -19.18 -4.27 -18.40
N ALA A 17 -20.20 -3.82 -19.14
CA ALA A 17 -20.13 -3.66 -20.58
C ALA A 17 -19.07 -2.66 -21.06
N TRP A 18 -18.76 -1.67 -20.24
CA TRP A 18 -17.80 -0.60 -20.55
C TRP A 18 -16.36 -0.86 -20.09
N VAL A 19 -16.08 -2.02 -19.49
CA VAL A 19 -14.72 -2.37 -19.08
C VAL A 19 -13.83 -2.58 -20.30
N THR A 20 -12.63 -2.01 -20.28
CA THR A 20 -11.62 -2.16 -21.32
C THR A 20 -11.42 -3.62 -21.69
N LYS A 21 -11.63 -3.97 -22.97
CA LYS A 21 -11.49 -5.35 -23.44
C LYS A 21 -10.03 -5.79 -23.56
N THR A 22 -9.18 -4.92 -24.09
CA THR A 22 -7.77 -5.23 -24.36
C THR A 22 -6.88 -4.01 -24.07
N TYR A 23 -5.63 -4.25 -23.75
CA TYR A 23 -4.59 -3.23 -23.71
C TYR A 23 -3.88 -3.17 -25.07
N PHE A 24 -3.72 -1.96 -25.61
CA PHE A 24 -3.09 -1.76 -26.92
C PHE A 24 -1.66 -2.32 -26.94
N ASN A 25 -1.37 -3.21 -27.90
CA ASN A 25 -0.08 -3.90 -28.07
C ASN A 25 0.47 -4.63 -26.82
N ARG A 26 -0.39 -4.99 -25.85
CA ARG A 26 0.01 -5.67 -24.60
C ARG A 26 -0.86 -6.91 -24.35
N LYS A 27 -0.65 -7.93 -25.17
CA LYS A 27 -1.40 -9.21 -25.07
C LYS A 27 -1.16 -9.92 -23.74
N ASP A 28 0.09 -9.91 -23.27
CA ASP A 28 0.54 -10.45 -21.99
C ASP A 28 -0.23 -9.84 -20.81
N VAL A 29 -0.27 -8.51 -20.74
CA VAL A 29 -1.00 -7.78 -19.69
C VAL A 29 -2.50 -7.97 -19.80
N THR A 30 -3.02 -8.01 -21.05
CA THR A 30 -4.45 -8.27 -21.28
C THR A 30 -4.85 -9.62 -20.73
N HIS A 31 -4.07 -10.68 -21.01
CA HIS A 31 -4.35 -12.02 -20.51
C HIS A 31 -4.34 -12.08 -18.98
N LEU A 32 -3.35 -11.45 -18.34
CA LEU A 32 -3.24 -11.41 -16.88
C LEU A 32 -4.37 -10.60 -16.20
N ALA A 33 -4.89 -9.59 -16.90
CA ALA A 33 -5.92 -8.70 -16.37
C ALA A 33 -7.35 -9.18 -16.58
N LYS A 34 -7.56 -10.28 -17.33
CA LYS A 34 -8.89 -10.78 -17.66
C LYS A 34 -9.07 -12.21 -17.17
N ILE A 35 -10.15 -12.43 -16.45
CA ILE A 35 -10.57 -13.77 -16.00
C ILE A 35 -11.79 -14.15 -16.84
N PRO A 36 -11.71 -15.16 -17.71
CA PRO A 36 -12.85 -15.60 -18.52
C PRO A 36 -14.04 -16.01 -17.65
N ASP A 37 -15.26 -15.68 -18.13
CA ASP A 37 -16.51 -16.04 -17.47
C ASP A 37 -17.62 -16.22 -18.55
N GLY A 38 -17.69 -17.40 -19.13
CA GLY A 38 -18.53 -17.72 -20.28
C GLY A 38 -18.15 -16.84 -21.49
N GLU A 39 -19.14 -16.15 -22.05
CA GLU A 39 -18.94 -15.20 -23.17
C GLU A 39 -18.40 -13.83 -22.74
N THR A 40 -18.16 -13.66 -21.45
CA THR A 40 -17.72 -12.40 -20.84
C THR A 40 -16.43 -12.59 -20.06
N PHE A 41 -16.02 -11.58 -19.28
CA PHE A 41 -14.85 -11.65 -18.41
C PHE A 41 -14.98 -10.71 -17.22
N TRP A 42 -14.26 -11.05 -16.15
CA TRP A 42 -13.96 -10.14 -15.05
C TRP A 42 -12.65 -9.44 -15.32
N HIS A 43 -12.62 -8.14 -15.05
CA HIS A 43 -11.40 -7.34 -15.14
C HIS A 43 -10.76 -7.16 -13.77
N ARG A 44 -9.51 -7.54 -13.66
CA ARG A 44 -8.67 -7.35 -12.47
C ARG A 44 -8.18 -5.91 -12.42
N MET A 45 -8.56 -5.18 -11.38
CA MET A 45 -8.19 -3.76 -11.21
C MET A 45 -6.74 -3.58 -10.73
N GLY A 46 -6.12 -4.63 -10.18
CA GLY A 46 -4.83 -4.56 -9.52
C GLY A 46 -4.90 -3.80 -8.18
N ASP A 47 -6.11 -3.59 -7.71
CA ASP A 47 -6.44 -2.99 -6.43
C ASP A 47 -6.90 -4.04 -5.44
N VAL A 48 -6.75 -3.80 -4.15
CA VAL A 48 -7.24 -4.68 -3.09
C VAL A 48 -8.18 -3.92 -2.16
N GLY A 49 -9.19 -4.63 -1.66
CA GLY A 49 -10.19 -4.09 -0.76
C GLY A 49 -10.90 -5.17 0.02
N LYS A 50 -11.74 -4.75 0.95
CA LYS A 50 -12.59 -5.65 1.73
C LYS A 50 -14.00 -5.08 1.86
N TRP A 51 -14.99 -5.95 1.87
CA TRP A 51 -16.36 -5.62 2.23
C TRP A 51 -16.53 -5.65 3.74
N ASP A 52 -17.20 -4.65 4.31
CA ASP A 52 -17.64 -4.71 5.70
C ASP A 52 -19.06 -5.32 5.81
N GLU A 53 -19.55 -5.43 7.04
CA GLU A 53 -20.88 -5.98 7.34
C GLU A 53 -22.03 -5.13 6.77
N GLN A 54 -21.78 -3.84 6.52
CA GLN A 54 -22.72 -2.90 5.92
C GLN A 54 -22.65 -2.83 4.40
N ASN A 55 -21.94 -3.78 3.74
CA ASN A 55 -21.69 -3.81 2.29
C ASN A 55 -20.97 -2.57 1.76
N ARG A 56 -20.08 -1.94 2.54
CA ARG A 56 -19.20 -0.89 2.08
C ARG A 56 -17.86 -1.48 1.67
N LEU A 57 -17.37 -1.08 0.50
CA LEU A 57 -16.07 -1.50 0.02
C LEU A 57 -14.98 -0.57 0.57
N TRP A 58 -14.10 -1.12 1.39
CA TRP A 58 -12.93 -0.43 1.92
C TRP A 58 -11.72 -0.70 1.02
N PHE A 59 -11.23 0.36 0.39
CA PHE A 59 -10.03 0.29 -0.44
C PHE A 59 -8.78 0.15 0.45
N CYS A 60 -7.97 -0.87 0.18
CA CYS A 60 -6.76 -1.18 0.96
C CYS A 60 -5.44 -0.84 0.24
N GLY A 61 -5.51 -0.43 -1.02
CA GLY A 61 -4.34 -0.03 -1.82
C GLY A 61 -4.11 -0.90 -3.05
N ARG A 62 -2.96 -0.72 -3.69
CA ARG A 62 -2.56 -1.53 -4.85
C ARG A 62 -2.07 -2.91 -4.42
N LYS A 63 -2.44 -3.95 -5.15
CA LYS A 63 -2.04 -5.35 -4.89
C LYS A 63 -0.52 -5.54 -4.88
N ASN A 64 0.19 -4.87 -5.77
CA ASN A 64 1.65 -4.97 -5.88
C ASN A 64 2.42 -4.11 -4.85
N HIS A 65 1.73 -3.21 -4.14
CA HIS A 65 2.33 -2.39 -3.09
C HIS A 65 2.18 -2.99 -1.69
N ARG A 66 1.40 -4.07 -1.52
CA ARG A 66 1.28 -4.76 -0.25
C ARG A 66 2.63 -5.33 0.20
N VAL A 67 2.86 -5.36 1.48
CA VAL A 67 4.06 -5.97 2.07
C VAL A 67 3.68 -7.33 2.64
N VAL A 68 4.23 -8.38 2.05
CA VAL A 68 4.03 -9.76 2.51
C VAL A 68 5.18 -10.13 3.43
N THR A 69 4.88 -10.45 4.67
CA THR A 69 5.80 -10.96 5.67
C THR A 69 5.56 -12.46 5.88
N HIS A 70 6.34 -13.11 6.73
CA HIS A 70 6.10 -14.50 7.09
C HIS A 70 4.86 -14.69 8.01
N LEU A 71 4.35 -13.63 8.64
CA LEU A 71 3.22 -13.68 9.57
C LEU A 71 1.93 -13.16 8.94
N GLU A 72 2.02 -12.11 8.13
CA GLU A 72 0.84 -11.38 7.65
C GLU A 72 1.12 -10.62 6.35
N THR A 73 0.04 -10.09 5.76
CA THR A 73 0.13 -9.15 4.65
C THR A 73 -0.34 -7.78 5.12
N LEU A 74 0.55 -6.78 4.98
CA LEU A 74 0.25 -5.39 5.29
C LEU A 74 -0.18 -4.65 4.02
N PHE A 75 -1.24 -3.87 4.13
CA PHE A 75 -1.79 -3.08 3.03
C PHE A 75 -1.50 -1.60 3.25
N THR A 76 -1.14 -0.89 2.18
CA THR A 76 -0.64 0.48 2.26
C THR A 76 -1.64 1.45 2.90
N ILE A 77 -2.88 1.49 2.42
CA ILE A 77 -3.85 2.48 2.86
C ILE A 77 -4.19 2.39 4.35
N PRO A 78 -4.59 1.23 4.92
CA PRO A 78 -4.90 1.15 6.34
C PRO A 78 -3.69 1.40 7.25
N CYS A 79 -2.48 1.03 6.81
CA CYS A 79 -1.27 1.32 7.58
C CYS A 79 -0.90 2.80 7.54
N GLU A 80 -0.82 3.40 6.35
CA GLU A 80 -0.41 4.79 6.16
C GLU A 80 -1.39 5.78 6.80
N ALA A 81 -2.69 5.46 6.80
CA ALA A 81 -3.72 6.30 7.40
C ALA A 81 -3.48 6.58 8.89
N LEU A 82 -2.86 5.66 9.62
CA LEU A 82 -2.56 5.85 11.04
C LEU A 82 -1.40 6.85 11.24
N PHE A 83 -0.33 6.70 10.49
CA PHE A 83 0.83 7.59 10.59
C PHE A 83 0.52 9.00 10.07
N ASN A 84 -0.32 9.11 9.02
CA ASN A 84 -0.72 10.39 8.45
C ASN A 84 -1.61 11.24 9.38
N GLN A 85 -2.06 10.71 10.53
CA GLN A 85 -2.75 11.48 11.56
C GLN A 85 -1.80 12.26 12.47
N HIS A 86 -0.52 11.92 12.46
CA HIS A 86 0.47 12.62 13.27
C HIS A 86 0.76 14.02 12.70
N PRO A 87 0.75 15.09 13.50
CA PRO A 87 0.88 16.49 13.01
C PRO A 87 2.22 16.77 12.30
N ASP A 88 3.29 16.09 12.67
CA ASP A 88 4.61 16.25 12.06
C ASP A 88 4.84 15.34 10.84
N VAL A 89 3.82 14.56 10.42
CA VAL A 89 3.85 13.70 9.23
C VAL A 89 3.10 14.36 8.08
N ARG A 90 3.82 14.76 7.06
CA ARG A 90 3.21 15.23 5.81
C ARG A 90 2.62 14.09 4.98
N ARG A 91 3.39 13.01 4.85
CA ARG A 91 3.00 11.77 4.16
C ARG A 91 3.77 10.59 4.72
N SER A 92 3.16 9.43 4.65
CA SER A 92 3.85 8.17 4.93
C SER A 92 3.76 7.21 3.75
N ALA A 93 4.69 6.28 3.66
CA ALA A 93 4.69 5.22 2.66
C ALA A 93 5.16 3.91 3.27
N LEU A 94 4.31 2.90 3.24
CA LEU A 94 4.67 1.53 3.59
C LEU A 94 5.42 0.88 2.43
N VAL A 95 6.60 0.35 2.71
CA VAL A 95 7.39 -0.45 1.77
C VAL A 95 7.91 -1.71 2.44
N GLY A 96 8.20 -2.74 1.66
CA GLY A 96 8.85 -3.96 2.14
C GLY A 96 10.31 -3.97 1.75
N LYS A 97 11.20 -4.16 2.71
CA LYS A 97 12.64 -4.40 2.49
C LYS A 97 12.90 -5.90 2.35
N GLY A 98 13.79 -6.27 1.46
CA GLY A 98 14.04 -7.67 1.11
C GLY A 98 13.20 -8.18 -0.06
N SER A 99 13.21 -9.49 -0.31
CA SER A 99 12.59 -10.11 -1.47
C SER A 99 11.57 -11.22 -1.12
N GLY A 100 10.75 -11.59 -2.11
CA GLY A 100 9.80 -12.68 -1.97
C GLY A 100 8.64 -12.37 -1.02
N ASN A 101 8.21 -13.40 -0.27
CA ASN A 101 7.08 -13.35 0.65
C ASN A 101 7.49 -13.20 2.12
N ASN A 102 8.71 -12.77 2.38
CA ASN A 102 9.22 -12.53 3.72
C ASN A 102 9.97 -11.20 3.78
N ARG A 103 9.23 -10.11 3.53
CA ARG A 103 9.79 -8.76 3.56
C ARG A 103 9.69 -8.18 4.96
N GLU A 104 10.70 -7.39 5.35
CA GLU A 104 10.64 -6.54 6.52
C GLU A 104 9.76 -5.31 6.21
N PRO A 105 8.67 -5.06 6.96
CA PRO A 105 7.85 -3.89 6.75
C PRO A 105 8.54 -2.64 7.30
N VAL A 106 8.66 -1.63 6.46
CA VAL A 106 9.27 -0.35 6.78
C VAL A 106 8.28 0.78 6.48
N ILE A 107 8.06 1.66 7.44
CA ILE A 107 7.34 2.90 7.20
C ILE A 107 8.33 4.01 6.90
N ILE A 108 8.16 4.68 5.77
CA ILE A 108 8.94 5.85 5.40
C ILE A 108 8.07 7.07 5.63
N ILE A 109 8.62 8.06 6.31
CA ILE A 109 7.94 9.30 6.67
C ILE A 109 8.55 10.46 5.89
N GLU A 110 7.69 11.22 5.22
CA GLU A 110 8.01 12.57 4.78
C GLU A 110 7.58 13.51 5.91
N PRO A 111 8.52 14.16 6.60
CA PRO A 111 8.17 15.04 7.72
C PRO A 111 7.55 16.35 7.21
N GLU A 112 6.55 16.87 7.92
CA GLU A 112 5.99 18.20 7.68
C GLU A 112 7.04 19.28 8.00
N ASN A 113 7.76 19.11 9.11
CA ASN A 113 8.86 19.96 9.51
C ASN A 113 10.19 19.19 9.53
N LYS A 114 11.08 19.49 8.60
CA LYS A 114 12.40 18.84 8.49
C LYS A 114 13.27 19.07 9.74
N ASN A 115 13.08 20.17 10.46
CA ASN A 115 13.81 20.46 11.70
C ASN A 115 13.44 19.49 12.83
N ARG A 116 12.24 18.89 12.82
CA ARG A 116 11.82 17.86 13.77
C ARG A 116 12.76 16.66 13.72
N VAL A 117 13.10 16.22 12.50
CA VAL A 117 14.04 15.11 12.30
C VAL A 117 15.47 15.49 12.66
N ALA A 118 15.88 16.73 12.40
CA ALA A 118 17.24 17.20 12.70
C ALA A 118 17.50 17.32 14.21
N ASN A 119 16.52 17.78 14.98
CA ASN A 119 16.70 18.11 16.39
C ASN A 119 16.21 17.04 17.38
N ASN A 120 15.17 16.27 17.02
CA ASN A 120 14.47 15.34 17.91
C ASN A 120 14.13 14.02 17.20
N ARG A 121 15.08 13.47 16.46
CA ARG A 121 14.85 12.28 15.62
C ARG A 121 14.40 11.05 16.43
N GLU A 122 15.04 10.80 17.56
CA GLU A 122 14.78 9.61 18.37
C GLU A 122 13.40 9.67 19.01
N ASP A 123 13.01 10.81 19.57
CA ASP A 123 11.66 11.00 20.14
C ASP A 123 10.59 10.83 19.06
N PHE A 124 10.85 11.40 17.87
CA PHE A 124 9.89 11.28 16.76
C PHE A 124 9.75 9.81 16.27
N ILE A 125 10.83 9.06 16.21
CA ILE A 125 10.76 7.61 15.93
C ILE A 125 9.94 6.90 17.00
N GLN A 126 10.15 7.21 18.27
CA GLN A 126 9.45 6.58 19.38
C GLN A 126 7.93 6.84 19.31
N GLU A 127 7.52 8.08 19.06
CA GLU A 127 6.11 8.44 18.86
C GLU A 127 5.47 7.63 17.71
N LEU A 128 6.18 7.49 16.59
CA LEU A 128 5.71 6.73 15.43
C LEU A 128 5.63 5.21 15.72
N ILE A 129 6.56 4.66 16.47
CA ILE A 129 6.53 3.25 16.90
C ILE A 129 5.37 3.00 17.87
N GLU A 130 5.06 3.94 18.74
CA GLU A 130 3.88 3.86 19.63
C GLU A 130 2.57 3.85 18.83
N ILE A 131 2.45 4.71 17.82
CA ILE A 131 1.33 4.67 16.87
C ILE A 131 1.24 3.29 16.17
N ALA A 132 2.37 2.76 15.72
CA ALA A 132 2.42 1.45 15.09
C ALA A 132 1.96 0.35 16.05
N ALA A 133 2.40 0.38 17.29
CA ALA A 133 2.09 -0.64 18.31
C ALA A 133 0.61 -0.66 18.73
N ALA A 134 -0.05 0.49 18.66
CA ALA A 134 -1.45 0.65 19.09
C ALA A 134 -2.47 -0.04 18.17
N SER A 135 -2.08 -0.43 16.94
CA SER A 135 -3.00 -1.03 15.97
C SER A 135 -2.53 -2.42 15.50
N THR A 136 -3.50 -3.33 15.36
CA THR A 136 -3.24 -4.66 14.78
C THR A 136 -2.76 -4.60 13.33
N HIS A 137 -3.07 -3.52 12.60
CA HIS A 137 -2.66 -3.35 11.20
C HIS A 137 -1.20 -2.88 11.03
N THR A 138 -0.55 -2.41 12.09
CA THR A 138 0.76 -1.77 12.00
C THR A 138 1.76 -2.26 13.05
N ARG A 139 1.33 -3.06 14.02
CA ARG A 139 2.17 -3.50 15.16
C ARG A 139 3.43 -4.27 14.77
N SER A 140 3.47 -4.85 13.57
CA SER A 140 4.65 -5.52 13.02
C SER A 140 5.66 -4.55 12.39
N ILE A 141 5.28 -3.29 12.17
CA ILE A 141 6.17 -2.25 11.67
C ILE A 141 7.07 -1.78 12.82
N LYS A 142 8.36 -2.09 12.75
CA LYS A 142 9.36 -1.74 13.75
C LYS A 142 10.42 -0.78 13.22
N LYS A 143 10.45 -0.58 11.90
CA LYS A 143 11.44 0.27 11.24
C LYS A 143 10.80 1.51 10.66
N VAL A 144 11.29 2.68 11.11
CA VAL A 144 10.90 4.00 10.62
C VAL A 144 12.09 4.62 9.92
N LEU A 145 11.88 5.14 8.71
CA LEU A 145 12.86 5.88 7.95
C LEU A 145 12.30 7.26 7.58
N PHE A 146 13.17 8.25 7.40
CA PHE A 146 12.77 9.58 6.98
C PHE A 146 13.30 9.89 5.59
N TYR A 147 12.45 10.41 4.72
CA TYR A 147 12.78 10.85 3.38
C TYR A 147 12.27 12.28 3.18
N ALA A 148 13.17 13.21 2.87
CA ALA A 148 12.91 14.65 2.94
C ALA A 148 11.77 15.13 2.02
N ASP A 149 11.69 14.60 0.79
CA ASP A 149 10.69 14.99 -0.21
C ASP A 149 10.36 13.75 -1.06
N PHE A 150 9.17 13.17 -0.89
CA PHE A 150 8.78 11.95 -1.57
C PHE A 150 8.81 12.08 -3.10
N PRO A 151 9.35 11.09 -3.81
CA PRO A 151 9.24 11.04 -5.25
C PRO A 151 7.79 10.79 -5.65
N VAL A 152 7.16 11.77 -6.32
CA VAL A 152 5.74 11.72 -6.70
C VAL A 152 5.55 12.01 -8.18
N ASP A 153 4.50 11.47 -8.78
CA ASP A 153 4.02 11.88 -10.10
C ASP A 153 3.10 13.10 -9.95
N VAL A 154 3.64 14.26 -10.28
CA VAL A 154 2.91 15.54 -10.18
C VAL A 154 1.69 15.63 -11.09
N ARG A 155 1.62 14.80 -12.16
CA ARG A 155 0.50 14.77 -13.10
C ARG A 155 -0.71 13.98 -12.57
N HIS A 156 -0.51 13.14 -11.54
CA HIS A 156 -1.52 12.23 -11.00
C HIS A 156 -1.69 12.40 -9.49
N ASN A 157 -2.10 13.60 -9.06
CA ASN A 157 -2.40 13.93 -7.67
C ASN A 157 -1.30 13.52 -6.68
N ALA A 158 -0.03 13.78 -7.04
CA ALA A 158 1.12 13.44 -6.21
C ALA A 158 1.22 11.94 -5.85
N LYS A 159 0.86 11.04 -6.77
CA LYS A 159 1.02 9.59 -6.60
C LYS A 159 2.47 9.25 -6.22
N ILE A 160 2.66 8.63 -5.08
CA ILE A 160 3.98 8.24 -4.56
C ILE A 160 4.56 7.11 -5.41
N PHE A 161 5.81 7.28 -5.87
CA PHE A 161 6.60 6.23 -6.51
C PHE A 161 7.21 5.31 -5.45
N ARG A 162 6.41 4.38 -4.91
CA ARG A 162 6.82 3.46 -3.84
C ARG A 162 7.99 2.57 -4.22
N GLU A 163 8.11 2.22 -5.49
CA GLU A 163 9.23 1.43 -6.02
C GLU A 163 10.58 2.16 -5.81
N LYS A 164 10.60 3.49 -5.96
CA LYS A 164 11.80 4.31 -5.71
C LYS A 164 12.13 4.37 -4.22
N LEU A 165 11.10 4.50 -3.37
CA LEU A 165 11.26 4.50 -1.92
C LEU A 165 11.73 3.13 -1.41
N ALA A 166 11.18 2.02 -1.95
CA ALA A 166 11.61 0.67 -1.60
C ALA A 166 13.08 0.44 -1.98
N ALA A 167 13.47 0.79 -3.22
CA ALA A 167 14.86 0.68 -3.67
C ALA A 167 15.83 1.55 -2.86
N TRP A 168 15.37 2.70 -2.35
CA TRP A 168 16.15 3.53 -1.45
C TRP A 168 16.25 2.89 -0.06
N ALA A 169 15.14 2.35 0.49
CA ALA A 169 15.12 1.71 1.80
C ALA A 169 16.03 0.48 1.89
N GLU A 170 16.25 -0.24 0.78
CA GLU A 170 17.20 -1.37 0.74
C GLU A 170 18.63 -0.97 1.10
N LYS A 171 18.98 0.30 0.90
CA LYS A 171 20.34 0.82 1.14
C LYS A 171 20.51 1.43 2.54
N GLN A 172 19.43 1.45 3.36
CA GLN A 172 19.44 1.99 4.73
C GLN A 172 19.53 0.84 5.81
#